data_4bb23076f6cf1ce663a757fdb6b95b0f
#
_entry.id   4bb23076f6cf1ce663a757fdb6b95b0f
#
_cell.length_a   1.000
_cell.length_b   1.000
_cell.length_c   1.000
_cell.angle_alpha   90.00
_cell.angle_beta   90.00
_cell.angle_gamma   90.00
#
_symmetry.space_group_name_H-M   'P 1'
#
loop_
_entity.id
_entity.type
_entity.pdbx_description
1 polymer ?
#
loop_
_entity_poly.entity_id
_entity_poly.type
_entity_poly.pdbx_seq_one_letter_code
_entity_poly.pdbx_strand_id
1 'polypeptide(L)'
;VFPFNADSSLLYKVLLRDSVIVPNEPICCRMPKNADPLPIDQIIAIYDWINEGALGSSSLSVNPTPSNHYINLKTYPNPFNNSVRISFLSNNNKQKEIRIYDMMGVLVRSLYFRNIIKGDNYIFWDGKNDLGKTSTSGIYFINLIQGFETLNTQKVLFLK
;
A
#
# COMPACT_ATOMS: atom_id res chain seq x y z
N VAL A 1 -17.83 18.23 -16.02
CA VAL A 1 -16.95 17.16 -16.54
C VAL A 1 -17.69 16.46 -17.66
N PHE A 2 -17.03 16.24 -18.79
CA PHE A 2 -17.52 15.37 -19.86
C PHE A 2 -16.83 14.02 -19.70
N PRO A 3 -17.51 12.98 -19.23
CA PRO A 3 -16.93 11.63 -19.09
C PRO A 3 -16.38 11.14 -20.42
N PHE A 4 -15.28 10.41 -20.38
CA PHE A 4 -14.57 9.85 -21.56
C PHE A 4 -14.00 10.88 -22.54
N ASN A 5 -13.95 12.19 -22.17
CA ASN A 5 -13.37 13.23 -23.01
C ASN A 5 -12.80 14.37 -22.16
N ALA A 6 -11.55 14.22 -21.76
CA ALA A 6 -10.86 15.21 -20.94
C ALA A 6 -10.68 16.55 -21.69
N ASP A 7 -10.36 16.53 -22.98
CA ASP A 7 -10.12 17.73 -23.78
C ASP A 7 -11.36 18.62 -23.90
N SER A 8 -12.54 18.04 -23.84
CA SER A 8 -13.81 18.77 -23.81
C SER A 8 -14.27 19.13 -22.38
N SER A 9 -13.60 18.59 -21.35
CA SER A 9 -13.98 18.83 -19.96
C SER A 9 -13.51 20.17 -19.46
N LEU A 10 -14.45 20.97 -18.93
CA LEU A 10 -14.15 22.26 -18.32
C LEU A 10 -13.16 22.13 -17.16
N LEU A 11 -13.29 21.08 -16.34
CA LEU A 11 -12.39 20.83 -15.22
C LEU A 11 -10.94 20.73 -15.68
N TYR A 12 -10.65 19.97 -16.72
CA TYR A 12 -9.30 19.85 -17.26
C TYR A 12 -8.79 21.18 -17.85
N LYS A 13 -9.64 21.89 -18.58
CA LYS A 13 -9.30 23.19 -19.20
C LYS A 13 -8.93 24.26 -18.17
N VAL A 14 -9.58 24.31 -17.01
CA VAL A 14 -9.25 25.30 -15.96
C VAL A 14 -7.96 24.98 -15.20
N LEU A 15 -7.48 23.74 -15.27
CA LEU A 15 -6.21 23.32 -14.69
C LEU A 15 -5.02 23.58 -15.62
N LEU A 16 -5.26 23.55 -16.94
CA LEU A 16 -4.27 23.89 -17.95
C LEU A 16 -4.23 25.42 -18.11
N ARG A 17 -3.32 26.08 -17.47
CA ARG A 17 -2.81 27.46 -17.66
C ARG A 17 -3.60 28.49 -18.49
N ASP A 18 -3.56 29.69 -17.91
CA ASP A 18 -3.73 31.02 -18.55
C ASP A 18 -4.61 31.12 -19.82
N SER A 19 -5.87 31.49 -19.59
CA SER A 19 -6.83 31.95 -20.62
C SER A 19 -7.27 30.89 -21.64
N VAL A 20 -7.91 29.83 -21.17
CA VAL A 20 -8.80 29.09 -22.05
C VAL A 20 -10.08 29.93 -22.25
N ILE A 21 -10.15 30.68 -23.35
CA ILE A 21 -11.38 31.32 -23.79
C ILE A 21 -12.27 30.20 -24.35
N VAL A 22 -13.25 29.76 -23.57
CA VAL A 22 -14.33 28.95 -24.13
C VAL A 22 -15.30 29.89 -24.83
N PRO A 23 -15.65 29.65 -26.09
CA PRO A 23 -16.66 30.45 -26.76
C PRO A 23 -17.96 30.40 -25.95
N ASN A 24 -18.46 31.57 -25.53
CA ASN A 24 -19.66 31.83 -24.74
C ASN A 24 -19.60 31.59 -23.21
N GLU A 25 -18.46 31.24 -22.62
CA GLU A 25 -18.29 31.24 -21.16
C GLU A 25 -16.92 31.79 -20.79
N PRO A 26 -16.82 33.04 -20.28
CA PRO A 26 -15.55 33.59 -19.83
C PRO A 26 -15.14 32.88 -18.53
N ILE A 27 -14.22 31.92 -18.61
CA ILE A 27 -13.55 31.36 -17.42
C ILE A 27 -12.48 32.36 -17.01
N CYS A 28 -12.78 33.14 -16.00
CA CYS A 28 -11.90 34.23 -15.57
C CYS A 28 -10.69 33.82 -14.74
N CYS A 29 -10.58 32.53 -14.32
CA CYS A 29 -9.60 32.18 -13.30
C CYS A 29 -9.09 30.74 -13.45
N ARG A 30 -7.77 30.63 -13.46
CA ARG A 30 -7.08 29.33 -13.31
C ARG A 30 -7.39 28.70 -11.94
N MET A 31 -7.45 27.38 -11.88
CA MET A 31 -7.53 26.62 -10.63
C MET A 31 -6.17 25.98 -10.29
N PRO A 32 -5.76 25.93 -9.01
CA PRO A 32 -6.42 26.52 -7.84
C PRO A 32 -6.37 28.06 -7.86
N LYS A 33 -7.45 28.71 -7.41
CA LYS A 33 -7.51 30.18 -7.34
C LYS A 33 -6.55 30.71 -6.27
N ASN A 34 -5.69 31.68 -6.62
CA ASN A 34 -4.71 32.31 -5.72
C ASN A 34 -3.68 31.34 -5.11
N ALA A 35 -3.38 30.24 -5.78
CA ALA A 35 -2.36 29.27 -5.40
C ALA A 35 -1.47 28.90 -6.59
N ASP A 36 -0.35 28.24 -6.33
CA ASP A 36 0.52 27.72 -7.37
C ASP A 36 -0.21 26.70 -8.26
N PRO A 37 0.19 26.58 -9.55
CA PRO A 37 -0.37 25.56 -10.43
C PRO A 37 -0.20 24.17 -9.84
N LEU A 38 -1.17 23.28 -10.11
CA LEU A 38 -0.97 21.86 -9.80
C LEU A 38 0.24 21.32 -10.58
N PRO A 39 1.04 20.46 -9.95
CA PRO A 39 2.07 19.68 -10.63
C PRO A 39 1.51 18.92 -11.83
N ILE A 40 2.32 18.76 -12.88
CA ILE A 40 1.87 18.16 -14.13
C ILE A 40 1.38 16.72 -13.97
N ASP A 41 1.98 15.96 -13.07
CA ASP A 41 1.58 14.59 -12.72
C ASP A 41 0.16 14.51 -12.15
N GLN A 42 -0.23 15.49 -11.34
CA GLN A 42 -1.60 15.60 -10.82
C GLN A 42 -2.61 16.00 -11.92
N ILE A 43 -2.21 16.85 -12.83
CA ILE A 43 -3.05 17.22 -13.97
C ILE A 43 -3.25 16.04 -14.91
N ILE A 44 -2.22 15.22 -15.15
CA ILE A 44 -2.30 14.00 -15.93
C ILE A 44 -3.25 12.99 -15.26
N ALA A 45 -3.14 12.81 -13.94
CA ALA A 45 -4.04 11.93 -13.21
C ALA A 45 -5.52 12.32 -13.34
N ILE A 46 -5.82 13.61 -13.35
CA ILE A 46 -7.19 14.14 -13.59
C ILE A 46 -7.62 13.91 -15.04
N TYR A 47 -6.72 14.08 -16.00
CA TYR A 47 -6.96 13.81 -17.41
C TYR A 47 -7.34 12.34 -17.62
N ASP A 48 -6.56 11.42 -17.08
CA ASP A 48 -6.81 9.98 -17.18
C ASP A 48 -8.13 9.60 -16.51
N TRP A 49 -8.39 10.11 -15.28
CA TRP A 49 -9.67 9.88 -14.58
C TRP A 49 -10.89 10.34 -15.38
N ILE A 50 -10.81 11.48 -16.09
CA ILE A 50 -11.91 11.94 -16.94
C ILE A 50 -12.11 11.01 -18.13
N ASN A 51 -11.01 10.56 -18.77
CA ASN A 51 -11.06 9.65 -19.92
C ASN A 51 -11.55 8.25 -19.54
N GLU A 52 -11.35 7.84 -18.30
CA GLU A 52 -11.91 6.60 -17.72
C GLU A 52 -13.40 6.72 -17.36
N GLY A 53 -14.02 7.89 -17.59
CA GLY A 53 -15.44 8.12 -17.40
C GLY A 53 -15.80 8.93 -16.17
N ALA A 54 -14.83 9.52 -15.47
CA ALA A 54 -15.03 10.37 -14.29
C ALA A 54 -15.91 9.70 -13.21
N LEU A 55 -15.73 8.40 -13.02
CA LEU A 55 -16.51 7.61 -12.08
C LEU A 55 -16.27 8.07 -10.65
N GLY A 56 -17.34 8.18 -9.87
CA GLY A 56 -17.25 8.51 -8.44
C GLY A 56 -16.66 7.37 -7.62
N SER A 57 -16.30 7.67 -6.37
CA SER A 57 -15.64 6.73 -5.44
C SER A 57 -16.42 5.42 -5.17
N SER A 58 -17.71 5.35 -5.46
CA SER A 58 -18.49 4.11 -5.41
C SER A 58 -18.21 3.14 -6.56
N SER A 59 -17.53 3.60 -7.60
CA SER A 59 -17.09 2.79 -8.76
C SER A 59 -15.58 2.81 -8.93
N LEU A 60 -14.83 3.42 -8.01
CA LEU A 60 -13.42 3.18 -7.88
C LEU A 60 -13.21 1.75 -7.37
N SER A 61 -13.51 0.79 -8.23
CA SER A 61 -12.58 -0.27 -8.45
C SER A 61 -11.31 0.43 -8.94
N VAL A 62 -10.50 0.92 -8.02
CA VAL A 62 -9.10 0.88 -8.26
C VAL A 62 -8.86 -0.59 -8.54
N ASN A 63 -8.84 -0.98 -9.82
CA ASN A 63 -8.00 -2.08 -10.19
C ASN A 63 -6.62 -1.57 -9.82
N PRO A 64 -6.08 -1.90 -8.64
CA PRO A 64 -4.68 -1.72 -8.44
C PRO A 64 -4.11 -2.50 -9.61
N THR A 65 -3.33 -1.87 -10.46
CA THR A 65 -2.43 -2.61 -11.34
C THR A 65 -1.99 -3.80 -10.51
N PRO A 66 -2.15 -5.05 -10.98
CA PRO A 66 -2.03 -6.23 -10.12
C PRO A 66 -0.59 -6.48 -9.66
N SER A 67 0.10 -5.44 -9.28
CA SER A 67 1.41 -5.45 -8.64
C SER A 67 1.34 -5.40 -7.12
N ASN A 68 0.19 -5.08 -6.53
CA ASN A 68 0.03 -5.20 -5.08
C ASN A 68 -0.84 -6.41 -4.77
N HIS A 69 -0.17 -7.54 -4.73
CA HIS A 69 -0.64 -8.71 -4.05
C HIS A 69 -0.85 -8.35 -2.57
N TYR A 70 -2.09 -8.09 -2.18
CA TYR A 70 -2.45 -8.12 -0.77
C TYR A 70 -2.24 -9.53 -0.27
N ILE A 71 -0.97 -9.84 0.02
CA ILE A 71 -0.63 -11.10 0.67
C ILE A 71 -1.19 -11.00 2.07
N ASN A 72 -2.25 -11.75 2.34
CA ASN A 72 -2.91 -11.75 3.63
C ASN A 72 -2.00 -12.46 4.64
N LEU A 73 -1.24 -11.67 5.41
CA LEU A 73 -0.40 -12.14 6.49
C LEU A 73 -1.27 -12.43 7.71
N LYS A 74 -1.21 -13.63 8.26
CA LYS A 74 -1.98 -14.06 9.44
C LYS A 74 -1.05 -14.56 10.52
N THR A 75 -1.42 -14.29 11.76
CA THR A 75 -0.70 -14.75 12.96
C THR A 75 -1.67 -15.47 13.90
N TYR A 76 -1.31 -16.66 14.38
CA TYR A 76 -2.11 -17.43 15.32
C TYR A 76 -1.23 -18.35 16.20
N PRO A 77 -1.47 -18.39 17.51
CA PRO A 77 -2.40 -17.56 18.27
C PRO A 77 -1.93 -16.11 18.40
N ASN A 78 -2.84 -15.19 18.68
CA ASN A 78 -2.54 -13.80 19.01
C ASN A 78 -3.58 -13.31 20.03
N PRO A 79 -3.23 -13.07 21.30
CA PRO A 79 -1.89 -13.14 21.91
C PRO A 79 -1.26 -14.54 21.92
N PHE A 80 0.09 -14.61 22.05
CA PHE A 80 0.82 -15.87 22.20
C PHE A 80 1.81 -15.82 23.39
N ASN A 81 2.17 -17.00 23.91
CA ASN A 81 3.12 -17.11 25.02
C ASN A 81 4.35 -17.99 24.72
N ASN A 82 4.23 -18.97 23.85
CA ASN A 82 5.33 -19.88 23.50
C ASN A 82 5.80 -19.67 22.06
N SER A 83 4.88 -19.77 21.11
CA SER A 83 5.17 -19.54 19.70
C SER A 83 3.94 -19.05 18.95
N VAL A 84 4.18 -18.30 17.88
CA VAL A 84 3.14 -17.84 16.95
C VAL A 84 3.44 -18.37 15.55
N ARG A 85 2.44 -18.94 14.90
CA ARG A 85 2.48 -19.31 13.50
C ARG A 85 2.21 -18.05 12.68
N ILE A 86 3.10 -17.75 11.75
CA ILE A 86 3.00 -16.66 10.78
C ILE A 86 2.75 -17.32 9.43
N SER A 87 1.62 -17.04 8.80
CA SER A 87 1.22 -17.67 7.54
C SER A 87 0.75 -16.64 6.52
N PHE A 88 0.99 -16.92 5.25
CA PHE A 88 0.53 -16.09 4.13
C PHE A 88 0.34 -16.93 2.87
N LEU A 89 -0.54 -16.45 1.98
CA LEU A 89 -0.75 -17.05 0.68
C LEU A 89 0.16 -16.35 -0.34
N SER A 90 1.09 -17.08 -0.94
CA SER A 90 1.97 -16.54 -1.98
C SER A 90 1.46 -16.93 -3.37
N ASN A 91 1.50 -16.00 -4.30
CA ASN A 91 1.15 -16.23 -5.70
C ASN A 91 2.35 -16.48 -6.62
N ASN A 92 3.56 -16.36 -6.08
CA ASN A 92 4.80 -16.60 -6.77
C ASN A 92 5.81 -17.29 -5.85
N ASN A 93 6.92 -17.78 -6.43
CA ASN A 93 7.99 -18.46 -5.71
C ASN A 93 9.16 -17.52 -5.37
N LYS A 94 8.97 -16.19 -5.49
CA LYS A 94 10.02 -15.23 -5.13
C LYS A 94 10.34 -15.31 -3.66
N GLN A 95 11.62 -15.21 -3.33
CA GLN A 95 12.12 -15.24 -1.95
C GLN A 95 11.45 -14.14 -1.12
N LYS A 96 11.02 -14.52 0.06
CA LYS A 96 10.43 -13.64 1.07
C LYS A 96 11.07 -13.90 2.42
N GLU A 97 11.01 -12.90 3.27
CA GLU A 97 11.48 -12.99 4.66
C GLU A 97 10.47 -12.36 5.61
N ILE A 98 10.51 -12.79 6.86
CA ILE A 98 9.78 -12.14 7.94
C ILE A 98 10.78 -11.36 8.78
N ARG A 99 10.52 -10.07 8.99
CA ARG A 99 11.24 -9.26 9.98
C ARG A 99 10.30 -8.85 11.10
N ILE A 100 10.76 -9.00 12.32
CA ILE A 100 10.00 -8.75 13.53
C ILE A 100 10.63 -7.57 14.26
N TYR A 101 9.84 -6.56 14.55
CA TYR A 101 10.24 -5.32 15.19
C TYR A 101 9.50 -5.13 16.50
N ASP A 102 10.13 -4.49 17.46
CA ASP A 102 9.48 -4.02 18.69
C ASP A 102 8.70 -2.70 18.45
N MET A 103 8.07 -2.18 19.50
CA MET A 103 7.32 -0.92 19.44
C MET A 103 8.17 0.32 19.11
N MET A 104 9.49 0.24 19.32
CA MET A 104 10.43 1.32 19.01
C MET A 104 10.98 1.22 17.58
N GLY A 105 10.56 0.21 16.82
CA GLY A 105 11.05 -0.05 15.47
C GLY A 105 12.42 -0.74 15.42
N VAL A 106 12.90 -1.27 16.55
CA VAL A 106 14.15 -2.02 16.60
C VAL A 106 13.91 -3.44 16.08
N LEU A 107 14.77 -3.88 15.17
CA LEU A 107 14.73 -5.25 14.64
C LEU A 107 15.06 -6.25 15.74
N VAL A 108 14.14 -7.19 15.99
CA VAL A 108 14.26 -8.23 17.00
C VAL A 108 14.69 -9.55 16.38
N ARG A 109 14.08 -9.93 15.27
CA ARG A 109 14.31 -11.23 14.62
C ARG A 109 14.11 -11.15 13.11
N SER A 110 14.99 -11.86 12.37
CA SER A 110 14.82 -12.14 10.94
C SER A 110 14.62 -13.64 10.72
N LEU A 111 13.54 -13.99 10.01
CA LEU A 111 13.20 -15.38 9.69
C LEU A 111 13.17 -15.56 8.18
N TYR A 112 13.93 -16.52 7.67
CA TYR A 112 14.07 -16.80 6.26
C TYR A 112 13.37 -18.10 5.88
N PHE A 113 12.59 -18.07 4.80
CA PHE A 113 12.03 -19.28 4.22
C PHE A 113 13.10 -20.00 3.40
N ARG A 114 13.27 -21.31 3.61
CA ARG A 114 14.17 -22.11 2.77
C ARG A 114 13.65 -22.18 1.34
N ASN A 115 12.34 -22.43 1.20
CA ASN A 115 11.65 -22.47 -0.09
C ASN A 115 10.30 -21.77 0.06
N ILE A 116 9.95 -20.93 -0.91
CA ILE A 116 8.63 -20.34 -1.05
C ILE A 116 7.91 -21.10 -2.17
N ILE A 117 6.69 -21.54 -1.91
CA ILE A 117 5.82 -22.16 -2.90
C ILE A 117 4.65 -21.24 -3.22
N LYS A 118 4.10 -21.39 -4.43
CA LYS A 118 2.82 -20.78 -4.75
C LYS A 118 1.74 -21.48 -3.90
N GLY A 119 0.98 -20.69 -3.14
CA GLY A 119 0.00 -21.19 -2.16
C GLY A 119 0.39 -20.84 -0.73
N ASP A 120 -0.02 -21.68 0.22
CA ASP A 120 0.17 -21.44 1.65
C ASP A 120 1.62 -21.66 2.08
N ASN A 121 2.17 -20.65 2.73
CA ASN A 121 3.48 -20.68 3.37
C ASN A 121 3.33 -20.30 4.84
N TYR A 122 4.15 -20.89 5.71
CA TYR A 122 4.17 -20.52 7.11
C TYR A 122 5.54 -20.71 7.75
N ILE A 123 5.77 -19.99 8.84
CA ILE A 123 6.95 -20.07 9.70
C ILE A 123 6.52 -19.82 11.15
N PHE A 124 7.31 -20.26 12.11
CA PHE A 124 7.04 -20.03 13.52
C PHE A 124 8.06 -19.05 14.10
N TRP A 125 7.58 -18.18 14.99
CA TRP A 125 8.42 -17.37 15.85
C TRP A 125 8.18 -17.79 17.31
N ASP A 126 9.27 -18.08 18.01
CA ASP A 126 9.32 -18.58 19.39
C ASP A 126 9.50 -17.45 20.43
N GLY A 127 9.25 -16.19 20.06
CA GLY A 127 9.43 -15.04 20.93
C GLY A 127 10.89 -14.71 21.26
N LYS A 128 11.88 -15.26 20.54
CA LYS A 128 13.31 -14.98 20.75
C LYS A 128 13.85 -14.04 19.68
N ASN A 129 14.86 -13.27 20.08
CA ASN A 129 15.63 -12.44 19.16
C ASN A 129 16.66 -13.25 18.36
N ASP A 130 17.42 -12.58 17.47
CA ASP A 130 18.46 -13.22 16.64
C ASP A 130 19.60 -13.85 17.45
N LEU A 131 19.81 -13.39 18.69
CA LEU A 131 20.80 -13.94 19.62
C LEU A 131 20.26 -15.15 20.44
N GLY A 132 19.02 -15.58 20.17
CA GLY A 132 18.37 -16.68 20.89
C GLY A 132 17.83 -16.31 22.29
N LYS A 133 17.92 -15.05 22.69
CA LYS A 133 17.39 -14.55 23.96
C LYS A 133 15.90 -14.28 23.85
N THR A 134 15.11 -14.71 24.85
CA THR A 134 13.67 -14.46 24.91
C THR A 134 13.40 -12.94 25.00
N SER A 135 12.55 -12.44 24.14
CA SER A 135 12.09 -11.06 24.12
C SER A 135 11.20 -10.74 25.32
N THR A 136 10.95 -9.48 25.59
CA THR A 136 10.04 -9.04 26.66
C THR A 136 8.59 -9.18 26.23
N SER A 137 7.67 -9.34 27.21
CA SER A 137 6.24 -9.23 26.90
C SER A 137 5.92 -7.86 26.31
N GLY A 138 5.13 -7.85 25.26
CA GLY A 138 4.79 -6.60 24.56
C GLY A 138 4.25 -6.79 23.15
N ILE A 139 4.03 -5.68 22.48
CA ILE A 139 3.56 -5.64 21.10
C ILE A 139 4.77 -5.70 20.16
N TYR A 140 4.63 -6.51 19.12
CA TYR A 140 5.60 -6.66 18.03
C TYR A 140 4.93 -6.49 16.68
N PHE A 141 5.67 -5.98 15.71
CA PHE A 141 5.24 -5.84 14.34
C PHE A 141 5.98 -6.85 13.46
N ILE A 142 5.23 -7.66 12.77
CA ILE A 142 5.71 -8.70 11.88
C ILE A 142 5.55 -8.22 10.46
N ASN A 143 6.63 -7.99 9.75
CA ASN A 143 6.66 -7.53 8.37
C ASN A 143 7.00 -8.69 7.45
N LEU A 144 6.17 -8.92 6.43
CA LEU A 144 6.50 -9.77 5.30
C LEU A 144 7.17 -8.94 4.23
N ILE A 145 8.38 -9.30 3.85
CA ILE A 145 9.24 -8.53 2.94
C ILE A 145 9.59 -9.37 1.72
N GLN A 146 9.59 -8.75 0.54
CA GLN A 146 10.11 -9.30 -0.70
C GLN A 146 11.10 -8.31 -1.33
N GLY A 147 12.40 -8.65 -1.33
CA GLY A 147 13.44 -7.71 -1.75
C GLY A 147 13.51 -6.50 -0.82
N PHE A 148 13.21 -5.31 -1.32
CA PHE A 148 13.19 -4.07 -0.54
C PHE A 148 11.76 -3.62 -0.16
N GLU A 149 10.74 -4.35 -0.57
CA GLU A 149 9.34 -3.97 -0.39
C GLU A 149 8.72 -4.71 0.79
N THR A 150 8.02 -3.98 1.66
CA THR A 150 7.15 -4.55 2.70
C THR A 150 5.78 -4.84 2.09
N LEU A 151 5.44 -6.11 1.96
CA LEU A 151 4.19 -6.56 1.36
C LEU A 151 3.00 -6.47 2.32
N ASN A 152 3.25 -6.75 3.61
CA ASN A 152 2.22 -6.69 4.65
C ASN A 152 2.86 -6.56 6.03
N THR A 153 2.11 -5.99 6.97
CA THR A 153 2.49 -5.86 8.39
C THR A 153 1.37 -6.36 9.28
N GLN A 154 1.71 -7.20 10.26
CA GLN A 154 0.79 -7.73 11.25
C GLN A 154 1.26 -7.42 12.67
N LYS A 155 0.35 -6.92 13.50
CA LYS A 155 0.60 -6.71 14.92
C LYS A 155 0.34 -7.99 15.71
N VAL A 156 1.24 -8.32 16.64
CA VAL A 156 1.10 -9.48 17.54
C VAL A 156 1.44 -9.08 18.97
N LEU A 157 0.77 -9.69 19.94
CA LEU A 157 1.01 -9.50 21.37
C LEU A 157 1.70 -10.77 21.94
N PHE A 158 2.93 -10.59 22.42
CA PHE A 158 3.68 -11.63 23.13
C PHE A 158 3.48 -11.50 24.64
N LEU A 159 3.10 -12.58 25.28
CA LEU A 159 2.93 -12.70 26.73
C LEU A 159 3.91 -13.75 27.26
N LYS A 160 4.73 -13.38 28.23
CA LYS A 160 5.69 -14.28 28.88
C LYS A 160 5.13 -14.85 30.16
#